data_a6cce895d3a747cbda1a300f8952bb03
#
_entry.id   a6cce895d3a747cbda1a300f8952bb03
#
_cell.length_a   1.000
_cell.length_b   1.000
_cell.length_c   1.000
_cell.angle_alpha   90.00
_cell.angle_beta   90.00
_cell.angle_gamma   90.00
#
_symmetry.space_group_name_H-M   'P 1'
#
loop_
_entity.id
_entity.type
_entity.pdbx_description
1 polymer ?
#
loop_
_entity_poly.entity_id
_entity_poly.type
_entity_poly.pdbx_seq_one_letter_code
_entity_poly.pdbx_strand_id
1 'polypeptide(L)'
;MGYQLVMIRHGESVWNQKNLFTGWTDVDLSETGPKEAAQGGVLLKEAGFSFDVCYTSYLQRAIHTANHVLQELNEEWIPVIKTWKLNERHYGALQGLNKSETAEKYGEAQVKVWRRSFDVQPPALEPTDERNPALQAPYKNVDPKELPLTESLKDTIARVIPFYEENIKKDMLAGKQVLIAAHGNSLRALVKYLDNISENEITELNIPTGVPLVYEFDDNFNVTGHHYLGDQAAIEAKMNAVAKQGAKK
;
A
#
# COMPACT_ATOMS: atom_id res chain seq x y z
N MET A 1 0.18 2.89 28.95
CA MET A 1 -0.81 3.05 27.87
C MET A 1 -0.13 2.63 26.58
N GLY A 2 -0.72 1.67 25.88
CA GLY A 2 -0.12 1.19 24.63
C GLY A 2 -0.24 2.21 23.48
N TYR A 3 0.25 1.82 22.30
CA TYR A 3 0.18 2.63 21.09
C TYR A 3 -0.75 1.97 20.07
N GLN A 4 -1.24 2.76 19.13
CA GLN A 4 -2.02 2.27 17.99
C GLN A 4 -1.48 2.86 16.70
N LEU A 5 -1.52 2.06 15.62
CA LEU A 5 -1.24 2.48 14.27
C LEU A 5 -2.40 2.06 13.37
N VAL A 6 -2.93 2.99 12.61
CA VAL A 6 -3.96 2.68 11.61
C VAL A 6 -3.35 2.77 10.22
N MET A 7 -3.58 1.74 9.41
CA MET A 7 -3.18 1.68 8.02
C MET A 7 -4.41 1.44 7.14
N ILE A 8 -4.44 2.05 5.98
CA ILE A 8 -5.48 1.83 4.98
C ILE A 8 -4.86 1.75 3.58
N ARG A 9 -5.20 0.70 2.83
CA ARG A 9 -4.88 0.62 1.41
C ARG A 9 -5.82 1.56 0.66
N HIS A 10 -5.28 2.26 -0.37
CA HIS A 10 -6.10 3.10 -1.23
C HIS A 10 -7.35 2.37 -1.73
N GLY A 11 -8.42 3.11 -1.99
CA GLY A 11 -9.63 2.59 -2.62
C GLY A 11 -9.36 2.05 -4.04
N GLU A 12 -10.35 1.40 -4.65
CA GLU A 12 -10.20 0.87 -6.00
C GLU A 12 -9.68 1.95 -6.95
N SER A 13 -8.62 1.64 -7.70
CA SER A 13 -8.09 2.49 -8.76
C SER A 13 -8.67 2.12 -10.13
N VAL A 14 -8.56 3.04 -11.08
CA VAL A 14 -8.95 2.78 -12.48
C VAL A 14 -8.28 1.51 -13.04
N TRP A 15 -7.01 1.27 -12.69
CA TRP A 15 -6.28 0.10 -13.15
C TRP A 15 -6.53 -1.17 -12.32
N ASN A 16 -6.95 -1.05 -11.06
CA ASN A 16 -7.53 -2.20 -10.33
C ASN A 16 -8.78 -2.70 -11.06
N GLN A 17 -9.67 -1.80 -11.42
CA GLN A 17 -10.90 -2.13 -12.15
C GLN A 17 -10.61 -2.82 -13.50
N LYS A 18 -9.58 -2.35 -14.21
CA LYS A 18 -9.16 -2.92 -15.49
C LYS A 18 -8.25 -4.15 -15.37
N ASN A 19 -7.92 -4.57 -14.16
CA ASN A 19 -7.00 -5.68 -13.88
C ASN A 19 -5.61 -5.49 -14.50
N LEU A 20 -5.07 -4.26 -14.45
CA LEU A 20 -3.73 -3.95 -14.95
C LEU A 20 -2.70 -3.92 -13.82
N PHE A 21 -1.45 -4.28 -14.16
CA PHE A 21 -0.31 -4.01 -13.29
C PHE A 21 -0.10 -2.51 -13.16
N THR A 22 -0.16 -1.98 -11.95
CA THR A 22 -0.12 -0.52 -11.72
C THR A 22 1.26 -0.03 -11.30
N GLY A 23 1.80 -0.58 -10.22
CA GLY A 23 3.10 -0.18 -9.67
C GLY A 23 3.18 1.33 -9.40
N TRP A 24 4.15 2.00 -10.00
CA TRP A 24 4.37 3.44 -9.86
C TRP A 24 3.67 4.30 -10.92
N THR A 25 2.91 3.69 -11.81
CA THR A 25 2.05 4.47 -12.72
C THR A 25 1.01 5.22 -11.89
N ASP A 26 0.94 6.53 -12.08
CA ASP A 26 0.15 7.43 -11.23
C ASP A 26 -1.29 7.54 -11.71
N VAL A 27 -2.01 6.42 -11.62
CA VAL A 27 -3.46 6.38 -11.90
C VAL A 27 -4.25 6.74 -10.65
N ASP A 28 -5.37 7.41 -10.87
CA ASP A 28 -6.29 7.83 -9.81
C ASP A 28 -7.26 6.70 -9.42
N LEU A 29 -8.08 6.99 -8.42
CA LEU A 29 -9.19 6.15 -7.99
C LEU A 29 -10.23 6.02 -9.11
N SER A 30 -10.89 4.86 -9.17
CA SER A 30 -12.11 4.65 -9.96
C SER A 30 -13.29 5.41 -9.32
N GLU A 31 -14.46 5.34 -9.92
CA GLU A 31 -15.69 5.91 -9.32
C GLU A 31 -16.04 5.27 -7.96
N THR A 32 -15.68 4.01 -7.76
CA THR A 32 -15.88 3.27 -6.50
C THR A 32 -14.86 3.66 -5.43
N GLY A 33 -13.64 4.00 -5.83
CA GLY A 33 -12.52 4.27 -4.92
C GLY A 33 -12.78 5.31 -3.85
N PRO A 34 -13.30 6.51 -4.19
CA PRO A 34 -13.65 7.54 -3.21
C PRO A 34 -14.69 7.08 -2.20
N LYS A 35 -15.66 6.28 -2.62
CA LYS A 35 -16.70 5.73 -1.74
C LYS A 35 -16.12 4.72 -0.75
N GLU A 36 -15.19 3.88 -1.18
CA GLU A 36 -14.48 2.95 -0.30
C GLU A 36 -13.63 3.71 0.72
N ALA A 37 -12.91 4.74 0.29
CA ALA A 37 -12.09 5.58 1.16
C ALA A 37 -12.94 6.32 2.20
N ALA A 38 -14.05 6.93 1.78
CA ALA A 38 -14.99 7.60 2.67
C ALA A 38 -15.59 6.62 3.69
N GLN A 39 -15.99 5.43 3.25
CA GLN A 39 -16.49 4.38 4.18
C GLN A 39 -15.44 3.98 5.21
N GLY A 40 -14.16 3.88 4.82
CA GLY A 40 -13.07 3.68 5.77
C GLY A 40 -12.98 4.79 6.81
N GLY A 41 -13.14 6.04 6.39
CA GLY A 41 -13.21 7.20 7.29
C GLY A 41 -14.40 7.15 8.24
N VAL A 42 -15.58 6.74 7.76
CA VAL A 42 -16.78 6.55 8.60
C VAL A 42 -16.53 5.49 9.68
N LEU A 43 -15.96 4.34 9.31
CA LEU A 43 -15.63 3.27 10.25
C LEU A 43 -14.65 3.74 11.34
N LEU A 44 -13.63 4.52 10.96
CA LEU A 44 -12.68 5.11 11.91
C LEU A 44 -13.36 6.10 12.86
N LYS A 45 -14.23 6.94 12.34
CA LYS A 45 -14.99 7.90 13.13
C LYS A 45 -15.91 7.22 14.15
N GLU A 46 -16.65 6.21 13.71
CA GLU A 46 -17.54 5.42 14.57
C GLU A 46 -16.77 4.66 15.65
N ALA A 47 -15.55 4.21 15.35
CA ALA A 47 -14.66 3.55 16.31
C ALA A 47 -13.93 4.55 17.25
N GLY A 48 -14.15 5.86 17.09
CA GLY A 48 -13.59 6.89 17.96
C GLY A 48 -12.13 7.26 17.66
N PHE A 49 -11.61 6.95 16.47
CA PHE A 49 -10.26 7.34 16.06
C PHE A 49 -10.17 8.81 15.70
N SER A 50 -9.06 9.42 16.07
CA SER A 50 -8.60 10.73 15.62
C SER A 50 -7.09 10.67 15.38
N PHE A 51 -6.56 11.52 14.53
CA PHE A 51 -5.15 11.48 14.12
C PHE A 51 -4.47 12.84 14.26
N ASP A 52 -3.15 12.78 14.52
CA ASP A 52 -2.28 13.96 14.61
C ASP A 52 -1.47 14.15 13.31
N VAL A 53 -1.25 13.07 12.56
CA VAL A 53 -0.47 13.07 11.32
C VAL A 53 -0.92 11.92 10.42
N CYS A 54 -0.93 12.17 9.12
CA CYS A 54 -1.15 11.16 8.09
C CYS A 54 0.10 11.04 7.21
N TYR A 55 0.56 9.82 7.00
CA TYR A 55 1.61 9.49 6.03
C TYR A 55 1.00 8.85 4.79
N THR A 56 1.45 9.26 3.63
CA THR A 56 1.01 8.68 2.35
C THR A 56 2.14 8.68 1.32
N SER A 57 1.87 8.12 0.14
CA SER A 57 2.83 8.04 -0.95
C SER A 57 2.79 9.27 -1.86
N TYR A 58 3.58 9.24 -2.95
CA TYR A 58 3.52 10.22 -4.02
C TYR A 58 2.42 9.93 -5.05
N LEU A 59 1.69 8.81 -4.94
CA LEU A 59 0.73 8.39 -5.94
C LEU A 59 -0.69 8.86 -5.60
N GLN A 60 -1.37 9.42 -6.60
CA GLN A 60 -2.68 10.08 -6.44
C GLN A 60 -3.70 9.20 -5.74
N ARG A 61 -3.80 7.91 -6.09
CA ARG A 61 -4.78 7.01 -5.50
C ARG A 61 -4.66 6.87 -3.99
N ALA A 62 -3.44 6.94 -3.45
CA ALA A 62 -3.22 6.93 -1.99
C ALA A 62 -3.45 8.31 -1.38
N ILE A 63 -2.99 9.39 -2.03
CA ILE A 63 -3.20 10.76 -1.59
C ILE A 63 -4.69 11.07 -1.51
N HIS A 64 -5.46 10.73 -2.55
CA HIS A 64 -6.89 10.98 -2.58
C HIS A 64 -7.65 10.10 -1.58
N THR A 65 -7.21 8.86 -1.36
CA THR A 65 -7.76 8.04 -0.27
C THR A 65 -7.55 8.70 1.09
N ALA A 66 -6.35 9.18 1.39
CA ALA A 66 -6.07 9.94 2.62
C ALA A 66 -6.99 11.14 2.76
N ASN A 67 -7.17 11.93 1.69
CA ASN A 67 -8.03 13.11 1.69
C ASN A 67 -9.49 12.74 2.04
N HIS A 68 -10.04 11.70 1.42
CA HIS A 68 -11.42 11.26 1.70
C HIS A 68 -11.58 10.73 3.13
N VAL A 69 -10.61 9.99 3.65
CA VAL A 69 -10.63 9.52 5.05
C VAL A 69 -10.61 10.71 6.02
N LEU A 70 -9.69 11.66 5.82
CA LEU A 70 -9.57 12.83 6.69
C LEU A 70 -10.78 13.75 6.61
N GLN A 71 -11.41 13.85 5.44
CA GLN A 71 -12.66 14.60 5.27
C GLN A 71 -13.79 14.03 6.14
N GLU A 72 -13.97 12.71 6.15
CA GLU A 72 -14.99 12.06 7.00
C GLU A 72 -14.73 12.25 8.51
N LEU A 73 -13.46 12.33 8.90
CA LEU A 73 -13.04 12.58 10.27
C LEU A 73 -13.10 14.07 10.66
N ASN A 74 -13.33 14.99 9.70
CA ASN A 74 -13.14 16.44 9.86
C ASN A 74 -11.74 16.81 10.34
N GLU A 75 -10.72 16.08 9.86
CA GLU A 75 -9.30 16.23 10.24
C GLU A 75 -8.41 16.61 9.06
N GLU A 76 -8.96 17.26 8.03
CA GLU A 76 -8.17 17.75 6.86
C GLU A 76 -7.09 18.76 7.26
N TRP A 77 -7.19 19.34 8.44
CA TRP A 77 -6.24 20.30 9.00
C TRP A 77 -4.93 19.69 9.50
N ILE A 78 -4.86 18.37 9.71
CA ILE A 78 -3.63 17.72 10.21
C ILE A 78 -2.55 17.69 9.13
N PRO A 79 -1.26 17.63 9.50
CA PRO A 79 -0.18 17.42 8.54
C PRO A 79 -0.36 16.10 7.76
N VAL A 80 -0.19 16.19 6.45
CA VAL A 80 -0.12 15.02 5.55
C VAL A 80 1.29 14.98 4.95
N ILE A 81 2.06 13.99 5.36
CA ILE A 81 3.45 13.81 4.93
C ILE A 81 3.49 12.80 3.78
N LYS A 82 3.92 13.28 2.61
CA LYS A 82 4.06 12.45 1.40
C LYS A 82 5.51 11.98 1.26
N THR A 83 5.68 10.71 0.96
CA THR A 83 7.00 10.12 0.71
C THR A 83 6.94 9.04 -0.35
N TRP A 84 7.91 9.04 -1.28
CA TRP A 84 8.02 7.96 -2.25
C TRP A 84 8.37 6.61 -1.60
N LYS A 85 8.93 6.63 -0.40
CA LYS A 85 9.23 5.42 0.39
C LYS A 85 7.99 4.57 0.69
N LEU A 86 6.78 5.18 0.66
CA LEU A 86 5.50 4.47 0.80
C LEU A 86 4.80 4.16 -0.52
N ASN A 87 5.42 4.46 -1.66
CA ASN A 87 4.88 4.08 -2.97
C ASN A 87 4.61 2.57 -3.05
N GLU A 88 3.74 2.18 -3.98
CA GLU A 88 3.54 0.78 -4.34
C GLU A 88 4.87 0.16 -4.80
N ARG A 89 4.98 -1.16 -4.74
CA ARG A 89 6.06 -1.91 -5.37
C ARG A 89 6.12 -1.56 -6.86
N HIS A 90 7.32 -1.33 -7.36
CA HIS A 90 7.55 -1.03 -8.77
C HIS A 90 7.51 -2.32 -9.59
N TYR A 91 6.51 -2.44 -10.46
CA TYR A 91 6.33 -3.64 -11.28
C TYR A 91 7.15 -3.62 -12.59
N GLY A 92 8.08 -2.68 -12.76
CA GLY A 92 8.96 -2.63 -13.92
C GLY A 92 8.20 -2.55 -15.25
N ALA A 93 8.65 -3.33 -16.21
CA ALA A 93 8.06 -3.38 -17.55
C ALA A 93 6.64 -3.99 -17.60
N LEU A 94 6.18 -4.64 -16.52
CA LEU A 94 4.81 -5.16 -16.44
C LEU A 94 3.76 -4.05 -16.26
N GLN A 95 4.16 -2.85 -15.82
CA GLN A 95 3.25 -1.74 -15.62
C GLN A 95 2.45 -1.42 -16.89
N GLY A 96 1.12 -1.40 -16.76
CA GLY A 96 0.19 -1.20 -17.87
C GLY A 96 -0.30 -2.47 -18.56
N LEU A 97 0.32 -3.62 -18.31
CA LEU A 97 -0.13 -4.89 -18.88
C LEU A 97 -1.33 -5.45 -18.11
N ASN A 98 -2.26 -6.08 -18.82
CA ASN A 98 -3.37 -6.80 -18.20
C ASN A 98 -2.86 -8.10 -17.55
N LYS A 99 -3.25 -8.35 -16.30
CA LYS A 99 -2.76 -9.49 -15.52
C LYS A 99 -3.19 -10.83 -16.10
N SER A 100 -4.43 -10.94 -16.60
CA SER A 100 -4.95 -12.17 -17.20
C SER A 100 -4.27 -12.48 -18.54
N GLU A 101 -4.15 -11.48 -19.42
CA GLU A 101 -3.44 -11.60 -20.71
C GLU A 101 -1.96 -11.93 -20.49
N THR A 102 -1.33 -11.36 -19.48
CA THR A 102 0.05 -11.69 -19.09
C THR A 102 0.15 -13.15 -18.65
N ALA A 103 -0.86 -13.66 -17.90
CA ALA A 103 -0.92 -15.06 -17.48
C ALA A 103 -1.14 -16.00 -18.66
N GLU A 104 -1.91 -15.60 -19.69
CA GLU A 104 -2.08 -16.37 -20.92
C GLU A 104 -0.76 -16.46 -21.69
N LYS A 105 0.01 -15.37 -21.75
CA LYS A 105 1.27 -15.29 -22.49
C LYS A 105 2.43 -16.01 -21.80
N TYR A 106 2.60 -15.81 -20.49
CA TYR A 106 3.76 -16.30 -19.72
C TYR A 106 3.44 -17.47 -18.77
N GLY A 107 2.17 -17.83 -18.64
CA GLY A 107 1.68 -18.82 -17.70
C GLY A 107 1.31 -18.23 -16.33
N GLU A 108 0.28 -18.79 -15.68
CA GLU A 108 -0.18 -18.34 -14.36
C GLU A 108 0.89 -18.47 -13.29
N ALA A 109 1.70 -19.52 -13.35
CA ALA A 109 2.78 -19.76 -12.40
C ALA A 109 3.82 -18.62 -12.45
N GLN A 110 4.23 -18.17 -13.64
CA GLN A 110 5.17 -17.09 -13.80
C GLN A 110 4.59 -15.76 -13.30
N VAL A 111 3.32 -15.47 -13.61
CA VAL A 111 2.65 -14.26 -13.12
C VAL A 111 2.48 -14.30 -11.61
N LYS A 112 2.17 -15.46 -11.03
CA LYS A 112 2.13 -15.63 -9.58
C LYS A 112 3.50 -15.34 -8.94
N VAL A 113 4.60 -15.81 -9.54
CA VAL A 113 5.96 -15.49 -9.09
C VAL A 113 6.21 -14.00 -9.12
N TRP A 114 5.95 -13.31 -10.22
CA TRP A 114 6.15 -11.85 -10.33
C TRP A 114 5.28 -11.04 -9.36
N ARG A 115 4.07 -11.52 -9.06
CA ARG A 115 3.14 -10.82 -8.15
C ARG A 115 3.39 -11.10 -6.68
N ARG A 116 3.88 -12.29 -6.34
CA ARG A 116 3.77 -12.81 -4.96
C ARG A 116 5.08 -13.27 -4.35
N SER A 117 6.10 -13.61 -5.15
CA SER A 117 7.36 -14.05 -4.56
C SER A 117 7.98 -12.93 -3.72
N PHE A 118 8.77 -13.33 -2.74
CA PHE A 118 9.44 -12.40 -1.84
C PHE A 118 10.56 -11.61 -2.54
N ASP A 119 11.39 -12.28 -3.33
CA ASP A 119 12.66 -11.74 -3.84
C ASP A 119 12.82 -11.73 -5.36
N VAL A 120 11.84 -12.24 -6.12
CA VAL A 120 11.91 -12.22 -7.58
C VAL A 120 11.36 -10.91 -8.12
N GLN A 121 12.20 -10.19 -8.87
CA GLN A 121 11.81 -8.97 -9.55
C GLN A 121 11.10 -9.26 -10.87
N PRO A 122 10.05 -8.48 -11.24
CA PRO A 122 9.56 -8.42 -12.61
C PRO A 122 10.64 -7.90 -13.57
N PRO A 123 10.47 -8.05 -14.91
CA PRO A 123 11.37 -7.45 -15.88
C PRO A 123 11.52 -5.94 -15.64
N ALA A 124 12.77 -5.45 -15.63
CA ALA A 124 13.07 -4.05 -15.40
C ALA A 124 12.67 -3.16 -16.59
N LEU A 125 12.38 -1.89 -16.29
CA LEU A 125 12.32 -0.84 -17.31
C LEU A 125 13.72 -0.59 -17.90
N GLU A 126 13.77 -0.23 -19.18
CA GLU A 126 14.98 0.36 -19.74
C GLU A 126 15.22 1.75 -19.11
N PRO A 127 16.49 2.15 -18.90
CA PRO A 127 16.79 3.47 -18.31
C PRO A 127 16.22 4.65 -19.07
N THR A 128 15.98 4.51 -20.37
CA THR A 128 15.41 5.54 -21.24
C THR A 128 13.88 5.52 -21.32
N ASP A 129 13.23 4.53 -20.69
CA ASP A 129 11.77 4.45 -20.65
C ASP A 129 11.19 5.67 -19.93
N GLU A 130 10.15 6.30 -20.49
CA GLU A 130 9.49 7.45 -19.90
C GLU A 130 8.90 7.20 -18.50
N ARG A 131 8.64 5.92 -18.17
CA ARG A 131 8.16 5.47 -16.87
C ARG A 131 9.28 5.37 -15.83
N ASN A 132 10.54 5.55 -16.22
CA ASN A 132 11.67 5.60 -15.28
C ASN A 132 11.47 6.76 -14.29
N PRO A 133 11.34 6.51 -12.98
CA PRO A 133 11.13 7.56 -11.98
C PRO A 133 12.18 8.67 -12.01
N ALA A 134 13.43 8.34 -12.35
CA ALA A 134 14.51 9.33 -12.46
C ALA A 134 14.25 10.40 -13.53
N LEU A 135 13.36 10.14 -14.49
CA LEU A 135 12.98 11.09 -15.55
C LEU A 135 11.67 11.84 -15.22
N GLN A 136 11.05 11.56 -14.08
CA GLN A 136 9.74 12.09 -13.71
C GLN A 136 9.84 13.21 -12.66
N ALA A 137 9.02 14.24 -12.82
CA ALA A 137 9.04 15.44 -11.98
C ALA A 137 8.89 15.20 -10.46
N PRO A 138 8.06 14.27 -9.98
CA PRO A 138 7.91 14.03 -8.54
C PRO A 138 9.22 13.59 -7.86
N TYR A 139 10.13 12.97 -8.59
CA TYR A 139 11.36 12.37 -8.05
C TYR A 139 12.63 13.18 -8.34
N LYS A 140 12.50 14.39 -8.87
CA LYS A 140 13.63 15.22 -9.30
C LYS A 140 14.67 15.54 -8.21
N ASN A 141 14.26 15.47 -6.94
CA ASN A 141 15.13 15.73 -5.79
C ASN A 141 15.62 14.45 -5.10
N VAL A 142 15.32 13.28 -5.65
CA VAL A 142 15.78 11.99 -5.16
C VAL A 142 17.04 11.57 -5.94
N ASP A 143 18.03 11.01 -5.27
CA ASP A 143 19.19 10.46 -5.97
C ASP A 143 18.71 9.37 -6.95
N PRO A 144 19.00 9.48 -8.26
CA PRO A 144 18.59 8.49 -9.24
C PRO A 144 19.00 7.05 -8.91
N LYS A 145 20.08 6.88 -8.13
CA LYS A 145 20.55 5.56 -7.69
C LYS A 145 19.63 4.90 -6.67
N GLU A 146 18.81 5.66 -5.96
CA GLU A 146 17.83 5.13 -5.03
C GLU A 146 16.51 4.73 -5.71
N LEU A 147 16.27 5.21 -6.94
CA LEU A 147 15.02 5.01 -7.66
C LEU A 147 15.04 3.69 -8.43
N PRO A 148 13.99 2.84 -8.27
CA PRO A 148 13.96 1.53 -8.89
C PRO A 148 13.54 1.58 -10.36
N LEU A 149 14.03 0.63 -11.14
CA LEU A 149 13.48 0.27 -12.48
C LEU A 149 12.57 -0.96 -12.39
N THR A 150 12.63 -1.68 -11.29
CA THR A 150 11.77 -2.80 -10.89
C THR A 150 11.99 -3.11 -9.42
N GLU A 151 11.03 -3.72 -8.75
CA GLU A 151 11.16 -4.14 -7.36
C GLU A 151 10.55 -5.52 -7.12
N SER A 152 11.20 -6.30 -6.25
CA SER A 152 10.57 -7.39 -5.50
C SER A 152 9.91 -6.84 -4.21
N LEU A 153 9.21 -7.69 -3.47
CA LEU A 153 8.73 -7.32 -2.14
C LEU A 153 9.88 -7.01 -1.18
N LYS A 154 10.98 -7.77 -1.27
CA LYS A 154 12.20 -7.55 -0.50
C LYS A 154 12.76 -6.14 -0.73
N ASP A 155 12.80 -5.66 -1.97
CA ASP A 155 13.24 -4.32 -2.31
C ASP A 155 12.29 -3.25 -1.73
N THR A 156 10.99 -3.48 -1.79
CA THR A 156 9.98 -2.61 -1.20
C THR A 156 10.16 -2.50 0.32
N ILE A 157 10.39 -3.63 1.00
CA ILE A 157 10.67 -3.68 2.44
C ILE A 157 11.93 -2.86 2.77
N ALA A 158 12.97 -2.96 1.97
CA ALA A 158 14.25 -2.28 2.20
C ALA A 158 14.11 -0.74 2.22
N ARG A 159 13.07 -0.16 1.58
CA ARG A 159 12.79 1.27 1.65
C ARG A 159 11.68 1.66 2.63
N VAL A 160 10.68 0.80 2.81
CA VAL A 160 9.54 1.08 3.70
C VAL A 160 9.94 1.00 5.16
N ILE A 161 10.65 -0.05 5.58
CA ILE A 161 10.93 -0.29 7.00
C ILE A 161 11.88 0.73 7.62
N PRO A 162 13.00 1.13 6.99
CA PRO A 162 13.81 2.22 7.53
C PRO A 162 13.03 3.53 7.68
N PHE A 163 12.16 3.86 6.72
CA PHE A 163 11.30 5.05 6.82
C PHE A 163 10.32 4.94 7.99
N TYR A 164 9.70 3.78 8.19
CA TYR A 164 8.83 3.51 9.33
C TYR A 164 9.57 3.73 10.66
N GLU A 165 10.74 3.12 10.84
CA GLU A 165 11.53 3.22 12.07
C GLU A 165 12.02 4.65 12.35
N GLU A 166 12.44 5.37 11.32
CA GLU A 166 13.04 6.70 11.45
C GLU A 166 12.03 7.84 11.58
N ASN A 167 10.80 7.65 11.12
CA ASN A 167 9.80 8.71 11.05
C ASN A 167 8.50 8.32 11.77
N ILE A 168 7.82 7.29 11.29
CA ILE A 168 6.47 6.92 11.77
C ILE A 168 6.51 6.45 13.22
N LYS A 169 7.41 5.53 13.53
CA LYS A 169 7.57 5.02 14.88
C LYS A 169 7.98 6.11 15.88
N LYS A 170 8.83 7.04 15.46
CA LYS A 170 9.21 8.19 16.29
C LYS A 170 8.02 9.08 16.62
N ASP A 171 7.15 9.35 15.67
CA ASP A 171 5.93 10.10 15.91
C ASP A 171 4.99 9.36 16.87
N MET A 172 4.84 8.05 16.72
CA MET A 172 4.05 7.23 17.65
C MET A 172 4.64 7.26 19.06
N LEU A 173 5.95 7.12 19.22
CA LEU A 173 6.64 7.19 20.50
C LEU A 173 6.55 8.57 21.14
N ALA A 174 6.41 9.62 20.35
CA ALA A 174 6.13 10.99 20.80
C ALA A 174 4.65 11.21 21.21
N GLY A 175 3.81 10.17 21.16
CA GLY A 175 2.41 10.21 21.57
C GLY A 175 1.43 10.61 20.45
N LYS A 176 1.89 10.73 19.21
CA LYS A 176 1.00 11.05 18.09
C LYS A 176 0.20 9.84 17.63
N GLN A 177 -1.06 10.07 17.28
CA GLN A 177 -1.91 9.11 16.58
C GLN A 177 -1.64 9.19 15.08
N VAL A 178 -1.18 8.09 14.50
CA VAL A 178 -0.70 8.04 13.11
C VAL A 178 -1.64 7.24 12.22
N LEU A 179 -1.98 7.83 11.08
CA LEU A 179 -2.63 7.17 9.96
C LEU A 179 -1.64 6.99 8.80
N ILE A 180 -1.63 5.80 8.19
CA ILE A 180 -0.91 5.54 6.93
C ILE A 180 -1.94 5.20 5.86
N ALA A 181 -1.95 5.95 4.77
CA ALA A 181 -2.70 5.62 3.56
C ALA A 181 -1.71 5.27 2.44
N ALA A 182 -1.68 4.01 2.03
CA ALA A 182 -0.65 3.51 1.12
C ALA A 182 -1.17 2.40 0.20
N HIS A 183 -0.34 1.42 -0.12
CA HIS A 183 -0.57 0.46 -1.19
C HIS A 183 -0.46 -0.98 -0.70
N GLY A 184 -0.96 -1.91 -1.52
CA GLY A 184 -0.97 -3.33 -1.18
C GLY A 184 0.41 -3.85 -0.75
N ASN A 185 1.46 -3.58 -1.52
CA ASN A 185 2.79 -4.10 -1.20
C ASN A 185 3.55 -3.28 -0.15
N SER A 186 3.41 -1.95 -0.11
CA SER A 186 4.01 -1.16 0.97
C SER A 186 3.41 -1.51 2.34
N LEU A 187 2.09 -1.78 2.40
CA LEU A 187 1.44 -2.25 3.62
C LEU A 187 1.79 -3.70 3.95
N ARG A 188 1.93 -4.58 2.96
CA ARG A 188 2.44 -5.95 3.16
C ARG A 188 3.85 -5.94 3.77
N ALA A 189 4.68 -5.00 3.36
CA ALA A 189 6.01 -4.81 3.96
C ALA A 189 5.92 -4.50 5.46
N LEU A 190 5.02 -3.59 5.85
CA LEU A 190 4.78 -3.25 7.26
C LEU A 190 4.18 -4.41 8.04
N VAL A 191 3.17 -5.09 7.51
CA VAL A 191 2.53 -6.24 8.16
C VAL A 191 3.54 -7.37 8.37
N LYS A 192 4.35 -7.69 7.35
CA LYS A 192 5.42 -8.70 7.48
C LYS A 192 6.39 -8.35 8.60
N TYR A 193 6.79 -7.10 8.70
CA TYR A 193 7.71 -6.64 9.73
C TYR A 193 7.09 -6.66 11.13
N LEU A 194 5.88 -6.12 11.27
CA LEU A 194 5.19 -6.00 12.56
C LEU A 194 4.78 -7.36 13.14
N ASP A 195 4.32 -8.29 12.30
CA ASP A 195 3.87 -9.62 12.72
C ASP A 195 4.95 -10.69 12.60
N ASN A 196 6.16 -10.32 12.18
CA ASN A 196 7.26 -11.25 11.95
C ASN A 196 6.89 -12.43 11.05
N ILE A 197 6.16 -12.14 9.96
CA ILE A 197 5.68 -13.14 8.99
C ILE A 197 6.88 -13.66 8.17
N SER A 198 6.93 -14.97 7.92
CA SER A 198 7.97 -15.57 7.09
C SER A 198 7.89 -15.17 5.61
N GLU A 199 8.97 -15.39 4.86
CA GLU A 199 9.02 -15.13 3.42
C GLU A 199 8.01 -15.96 2.63
N ASN A 200 7.69 -17.17 3.09
CA ASN A 200 6.71 -18.03 2.46
C ASN A 200 5.27 -17.58 2.77
N GLU A 201 4.99 -17.29 4.02
CA GLU A 201 3.64 -16.89 4.47
C GLU A 201 3.20 -15.56 3.90
N ILE A 202 4.12 -14.60 3.72
CA ILE A 202 3.79 -13.28 3.15
C ILE A 202 3.25 -13.38 1.71
N THR A 203 3.59 -14.43 0.97
CA THR A 203 3.13 -14.61 -0.41
C THR A 203 1.60 -14.73 -0.52
N GLU A 204 0.95 -15.23 0.52
CA GLU A 204 -0.51 -15.46 0.54
C GLU A 204 -1.29 -14.30 1.18
N LEU A 205 -0.62 -13.32 1.79
CA LEU A 205 -1.29 -12.17 2.42
C LEU A 205 -1.85 -11.21 1.37
N ASN A 206 -3.13 -10.87 1.49
CA ASN A 206 -3.82 -9.89 0.67
C ASN A 206 -4.37 -8.76 1.55
N ILE A 207 -4.11 -7.51 1.16
CA ILE A 207 -4.65 -6.33 1.83
C ILE A 207 -5.86 -5.82 1.04
N PRO A 208 -7.06 -5.75 1.63
CA PRO A 208 -8.24 -5.23 0.94
C PRO A 208 -8.16 -3.72 0.73
N THR A 209 -8.78 -3.21 -0.34
CA THR A 209 -8.88 -1.77 -0.60
C THR A 209 -9.85 -1.08 0.36
N GLY A 210 -9.48 0.09 0.85
CA GLY A 210 -10.36 0.99 1.59
C GLY A 210 -10.82 0.50 2.97
N VAL A 211 -10.18 -0.53 3.53
CA VAL A 211 -10.55 -1.07 4.85
C VAL A 211 -9.46 -0.73 5.87
N PRO A 212 -9.78 0.01 6.95
CA PRO A 212 -8.81 0.32 7.99
C PRO A 212 -8.31 -0.94 8.69
N LEU A 213 -7.00 -1.04 8.83
CA LEU A 213 -6.28 -2.05 9.61
C LEU A 213 -5.67 -1.40 10.84
N VAL A 214 -6.09 -1.84 12.01
CA VAL A 214 -5.63 -1.30 13.31
C VAL A 214 -4.62 -2.23 13.91
N TYR A 215 -3.43 -1.72 14.21
CA TYR A 215 -2.40 -2.38 15.01
C TYR A 215 -2.37 -1.84 16.42
N GLU A 216 -2.25 -2.71 17.39
CA GLU A 216 -2.13 -2.39 18.81
C GLU A 216 -0.76 -2.82 19.33
N PHE A 217 -0.17 -1.95 20.18
CA PHE A 217 1.15 -2.16 20.77
C PHE A 217 1.07 -1.98 22.28
N ASP A 218 1.89 -2.71 23.02
CA ASP A 218 2.08 -2.50 24.45
C ASP A 218 2.98 -1.28 24.74
N ASP A 219 3.23 -0.99 26.03
CA ASP A 219 4.06 0.13 26.47
C ASP A 219 5.55 -0.05 26.06
N ASN A 220 5.99 -1.26 25.72
CA ASN A 220 7.32 -1.57 25.23
C ASN A 220 7.40 -1.56 23.69
N PHE A 221 6.34 -1.14 23.04
CA PHE A 221 6.21 -1.10 21.59
C PHE A 221 6.22 -2.48 20.91
N ASN A 222 5.79 -3.53 21.59
CA ASN A 222 5.55 -4.85 21.01
C ASN A 222 4.12 -4.91 20.46
N VAL A 223 3.95 -5.51 19.28
CA VAL A 223 2.63 -5.76 18.72
C VAL A 223 1.86 -6.74 19.60
N THR A 224 0.68 -6.36 20.04
CA THR A 224 -0.23 -7.19 20.84
C THR A 224 -1.37 -7.78 20.01
N GLY A 225 -1.67 -7.19 18.87
CA GLY A 225 -2.68 -7.68 17.94
C GLY A 225 -2.96 -6.70 16.82
N HIS A 226 -3.78 -7.16 15.87
CA HIS A 226 -4.33 -6.30 14.82
C HIS A 226 -5.71 -6.80 14.37
N HIS A 227 -6.51 -5.92 13.79
CA HIS A 227 -7.82 -6.27 13.24
C HIS A 227 -8.24 -5.26 12.20
N TYR A 228 -9.08 -5.70 11.27
CA TYR A 228 -9.76 -4.82 10.33
C TYR A 228 -11.06 -4.28 10.93
N LEU A 229 -11.38 -3.01 10.64
CA LEU A 229 -12.67 -2.43 10.98
C LEU A 229 -13.71 -2.75 9.90
N GLY A 230 -14.95 -3.05 10.30
CA GLY A 230 -16.08 -3.26 9.40
C GLY A 230 -16.61 -4.69 9.38
N ASP A 231 -17.44 -5.00 8.37
CA ASP A 231 -18.02 -6.31 8.16
C ASP A 231 -16.96 -7.33 7.72
N GLN A 232 -16.72 -8.35 8.54
CA GLN A 232 -15.68 -9.34 8.31
C GLN A 232 -15.93 -10.17 7.03
N ALA A 233 -17.19 -10.51 6.72
CA ALA A 233 -17.53 -11.24 5.51
C ALA A 233 -17.26 -10.43 4.24
N ALA A 234 -17.58 -9.14 4.25
CA ALA A 234 -17.28 -8.22 3.14
C ALA A 234 -15.77 -8.03 2.96
N ILE A 235 -15.01 -7.96 4.05
CA ILE A 235 -13.55 -7.85 4.05
C ILE A 235 -12.92 -9.10 3.44
N GLU A 236 -13.35 -10.28 3.85
CA GLU A 236 -12.88 -11.57 3.32
C GLU A 236 -13.17 -11.69 1.81
N ALA A 237 -14.35 -11.26 1.37
CA ALA A 237 -14.71 -11.24 -0.05
C ALA A 237 -13.76 -10.34 -0.86
N LYS A 238 -13.39 -9.17 -0.35
CA LYS A 238 -12.41 -8.26 -0.97
C LYS A 238 -11.01 -8.88 -1.03
N MET A 239 -10.56 -9.53 0.03
CA MET A 239 -9.27 -10.21 0.06
C MET A 239 -9.21 -11.34 -0.97
N ASN A 240 -10.26 -12.13 -1.09
CA ASN A 240 -10.38 -13.22 -2.08
C ASN A 240 -10.40 -12.66 -3.53
N ALA A 241 -11.03 -11.53 -3.76
CA ALA A 241 -11.02 -10.86 -5.07
C ALA A 241 -9.61 -10.42 -5.46
N VAL A 242 -8.82 -9.88 -4.53
CA VAL A 242 -7.41 -9.54 -4.76
C VAL A 242 -6.58 -10.77 -5.09
N ALA A 243 -6.80 -11.89 -4.41
CA ALA A 243 -6.08 -13.14 -4.66
C ALA A 243 -6.30 -13.67 -6.09
N LYS A 244 -7.50 -13.52 -6.64
CA LYS A 244 -7.90 -14.03 -7.98
C LYS A 244 -7.43 -13.16 -9.16
N GLN A 245 -6.87 -11.98 -8.95
CA GLN A 245 -6.54 -11.03 -10.02
C GLN A 245 -5.54 -11.54 -11.07
N GLY A 246 -4.77 -12.57 -10.81
CA GLY A 246 -3.80 -13.14 -11.75
C GLY A 246 -4.25 -14.43 -12.42
N ALA A 247 -5.49 -14.87 -12.22
CA ALA A 247 -6.03 -16.04 -12.87
C ALA A 247 -6.36 -15.74 -14.36
N LYS A 248 -6.26 -16.77 -15.18
CA LYS A 248 -6.77 -16.73 -16.56
C LYS A 248 -8.29 -16.54 -16.55
N LYS A 249 -8.79 -15.86 -17.56
CA LYS A 249 -10.22 -15.77 -17.82
C LYS A 249 -10.74 -17.07 -18.39
#